data_f61019082c6217dc1f48b0285577d60e
#
_entry.id   f61019082c6217dc1f48b0285577d60e
#
_cell.length_a   1.000
_cell.length_b   1.000
_cell.length_c   1.000
_cell.angle_alpha   90.00
_cell.angle_beta   90.00
_cell.angle_gamma   90.00
#
_symmetry.space_group_name_H-M   'P 1'
#
loop_
_entity.id
_entity.type
_entity.pdbx_description
1 polymer ?
#
loop_
_entity_poly.entity_id
_entity_poly.type
_entity_poly.pdbx_seq_one_letter_code
_entity_poly.pdbx_strand_id
1 'polypeptide(L)'
;MSDRAPQGILPFTVPRHAFIPRQAWANPEKGERALWIDRDIDPDLWWSTVYSNAVIITQIDDGRTELTPESVRTTYNFTCSSSAPALVFAFLESLEARPGDKVLEIGTGTGWTAALLAEVAGDERVFSIEVDPALAVTAEKNLAAAGRSPRLIVGDGSLGAPEHGPFDRVHVTCGVQNIPYTWIAQTRPGGRIVLPWMAVYRMAALTVGEDGTASGRFHDSCAFMMLRSQRRLPDSEVPPEAEDEESGTTADPRAVAGNSPGHRAYLAGALPGIRITGHEKKDGTYRAILHDGHSHARVQHDGYRTIVEQRGPRRLWEEAVSAHENWVDQGSPEIDRFGLTVTHEGQYVWLDSPENPLEETR
;
A
#
# COMPACT_ATOMS: atom_id res chain seq x y z
N MET A 1 19.64 -19.15 -17.84
CA MET A 1 18.80 -18.24 -17.06
C MET A 1 19.51 -18.06 -15.75
N SER A 2 20.02 -16.88 -15.46
CA SER A 2 20.94 -16.69 -14.33
C SER A 2 20.14 -16.48 -13.05
N ASP A 3 20.25 -17.45 -12.13
CA ASP A 3 19.96 -17.31 -10.71
C ASP A 3 20.88 -16.25 -10.10
N ARG A 4 20.54 -14.98 -10.25
CA ARG A 4 21.14 -13.93 -9.47
C ARG A 4 20.12 -13.51 -8.43
N ALA A 5 20.29 -14.01 -7.20
CA ALA A 5 19.79 -13.29 -6.03
C ALA A 5 20.27 -11.82 -6.14
N PRO A 6 19.42 -10.84 -5.81
CA PRO A 6 19.81 -9.44 -5.82
C PRO A 6 21.10 -9.25 -5.02
N GLN A 7 22.09 -8.59 -5.62
CA GLN A 7 23.39 -8.35 -4.96
C GLN A 7 23.14 -7.37 -3.80
N GLY A 8 23.40 -7.81 -2.57
CA GLY A 8 23.32 -6.99 -1.35
C GLY A 8 22.41 -7.52 -0.27
N ILE A 9 21.58 -8.51 -0.56
CA ILE A 9 20.68 -9.10 0.44
C ILE A 9 21.47 -10.16 1.21
N LEU A 10 21.51 -10.01 2.52
CA LEU A 10 22.00 -11.05 3.43
C LEU A 10 21.29 -12.37 3.08
N PRO A 11 22.00 -13.51 3.05
CA PRO A 11 21.37 -14.79 2.79
C PRO A 11 20.41 -15.08 3.95
N PHE A 12 19.13 -14.70 3.75
CA PHE A 12 18.09 -15.04 4.72
C PHE A 12 17.95 -16.55 4.79
N THR A 13 18.03 -17.08 6.00
CA THR A 13 17.88 -18.52 6.25
C THR A 13 16.43 -18.90 6.52
N VAL A 14 15.55 -17.92 6.69
CA VAL A 14 14.13 -18.15 6.98
C VAL A 14 13.36 -18.62 5.74
N PRO A 15 12.94 -19.88 5.69
CA PRO A 15 12.31 -20.45 4.50
C PRO A 15 10.87 -19.95 4.34
N ARG A 16 10.56 -19.34 3.20
CA ARG A 16 9.22 -18.81 2.89
C ARG A 16 8.10 -19.86 3.02
N HIS A 17 8.38 -21.10 2.64
CA HIS A 17 7.40 -22.18 2.66
C HIS A 17 6.84 -22.49 4.06
N ALA A 18 7.56 -22.17 5.13
CA ALA A 18 7.09 -22.35 6.50
C ALA A 18 5.90 -21.42 6.85
N PHE A 19 5.68 -20.37 6.04
CA PHE A 19 4.67 -19.34 6.24
C PHE A 19 3.54 -19.40 5.20
N ILE A 20 3.58 -20.38 4.30
CA ILE A 20 2.57 -20.57 3.26
C ILE A 20 1.72 -21.81 3.61
N PRO A 21 0.38 -21.69 3.61
CA PRO A 21 -0.49 -22.84 3.84
C PRO A 21 -0.37 -23.87 2.72
N ARG A 22 -0.80 -25.10 3.00
CA ARG A 22 -0.75 -26.19 2.02
C ARG A 22 -1.59 -25.91 0.78
N GLN A 23 -2.65 -25.12 0.96
CA GLN A 23 -3.57 -24.68 -0.09
C GLN A 23 -3.62 -23.15 -0.09
N ALA A 24 -3.49 -22.54 -1.26
CA ALA A 24 -3.52 -21.09 -1.40
C ALA A 24 -3.82 -20.66 -2.85
N TRP A 25 -4.12 -19.37 -3.02
CA TRP A 25 -4.25 -18.76 -4.33
C TRP A 25 -3.00 -17.92 -4.63
N ALA A 26 -2.37 -18.20 -5.74
CA ALA A 26 -1.17 -17.51 -6.18
C ALA A 26 -1.47 -16.53 -7.32
N ASN A 27 -0.94 -15.31 -7.18
CA ASN A 27 -0.86 -14.31 -8.25
C ASN A 27 0.61 -14.17 -8.66
N PRO A 28 1.03 -14.82 -9.76
CA PRO A 28 2.38 -14.70 -10.28
C PRO A 28 2.66 -13.30 -10.83
N GLU A 29 3.84 -13.08 -11.38
CA GLU A 29 4.21 -11.84 -12.05
C GLU A 29 3.28 -11.50 -13.22
N LYS A 30 3.32 -10.22 -13.65
CA LYS A 30 2.48 -9.69 -14.74
C LYS A 30 2.57 -10.57 -16.00
N GLY A 31 1.41 -10.98 -16.48
CA GLY A 31 1.26 -11.77 -17.72
C GLY A 31 0.96 -13.24 -17.49
N GLU A 32 1.16 -13.76 -16.29
CA GLU A 32 0.78 -15.11 -15.93
C GLU A 32 -0.62 -15.14 -15.30
N ARG A 33 -1.30 -16.28 -15.44
CA ARG A 33 -2.63 -16.43 -14.82
C ARG A 33 -2.48 -16.78 -13.35
N ALA A 34 -3.30 -16.14 -12.53
CA ALA A 34 -3.49 -16.53 -11.14
C ALA A 34 -4.01 -17.98 -11.05
N LEU A 35 -3.51 -18.76 -10.11
CA LEU A 35 -3.76 -20.19 -10.00
C LEU A 35 -3.92 -20.63 -8.55
N TRP A 36 -4.67 -21.71 -8.37
CA TRP A 36 -4.73 -22.43 -7.11
C TRP A 36 -3.53 -23.35 -6.97
N ILE A 37 -2.88 -23.32 -5.81
CA ILE A 37 -1.80 -24.24 -5.48
C ILE A 37 -2.23 -25.12 -4.30
N ASP A 38 -1.96 -26.42 -4.42
CA ASP A 38 -2.28 -27.43 -3.39
C ASP A 38 -1.11 -28.39 -3.27
N ARG A 39 -0.46 -28.37 -2.10
CA ARG A 39 0.73 -29.19 -1.84
C ARG A 39 0.44 -30.70 -1.82
N ASP A 40 -0.80 -31.09 -1.52
CA ASP A 40 -1.18 -32.50 -1.44
C ASP A 40 -1.53 -33.08 -2.81
N ILE A 41 -1.98 -32.23 -3.76
CA ILE A 41 -2.35 -32.61 -5.11
C ILE A 41 -1.16 -32.50 -6.06
N ASP A 42 -0.46 -31.36 -6.04
CA ASP A 42 0.71 -31.07 -6.89
C ASP A 42 1.80 -30.39 -6.06
N PRO A 43 2.64 -31.17 -5.37
CA PRO A 43 3.73 -30.63 -4.57
C PRO A 43 4.76 -29.87 -5.40
N ASP A 44 5.08 -30.29 -6.63
CA ASP A 44 6.09 -29.65 -7.45
C ASP A 44 5.64 -28.24 -7.88
N LEU A 45 4.38 -28.12 -8.31
CA LEU A 45 3.77 -26.82 -8.60
C LEU A 45 3.75 -25.93 -7.35
N TRP A 46 3.39 -26.49 -6.20
CA TRP A 46 3.35 -25.73 -4.95
C TRP A 46 4.73 -25.19 -4.57
N TRP A 47 5.76 -26.05 -4.60
CA TRP A 47 7.14 -25.64 -4.27
C TRP A 47 7.69 -24.60 -5.25
N SER A 48 7.52 -24.83 -6.55
CA SER A 48 7.99 -23.87 -7.57
C SER A 48 7.30 -22.51 -7.44
N THR A 49 5.99 -22.49 -7.17
CA THR A 49 5.22 -21.25 -7.00
C THR A 49 5.58 -20.51 -5.72
N VAL A 50 5.73 -21.23 -4.59
CA VAL A 50 6.09 -20.60 -3.30
C VAL A 50 7.46 -19.90 -3.38
N TYR A 51 8.40 -20.41 -4.16
CA TYR A 51 9.71 -19.81 -4.33
C TYR A 51 9.85 -18.93 -5.59
N SER A 52 8.77 -18.75 -6.34
CA SER A 52 8.71 -17.75 -7.41
C SER A 52 8.42 -16.34 -6.83
N ASN A 53 8.46 -15.33 -7.72
CA ASN A 53 8.06 -13.96 -7.33
C ASN A 53 6.54 -13.76 -7.35
N ALA A 54 5.80 -14.72 -6.83
CA ALA A 54 4.34 -14.66 -6.73
C ALA A 54 3.86 -14.10 -5.39
N VAL A 55 2.75 -13.35 -5.42
CA VAL A 55 1.96 -13.03 -4.23
C VAL A 55 1.09 -14.24 -3.90
N ILE A 56 1.11 -14.71 -2.66
CA ILE A 56 0.30 -15.84 -2.22
C ILE A 56 -0.80 -15.34 -1.29
N ILE A 57 -2.04 -15.37 -1.76
CA ILE A 57 -3.23 -15.02 -0.97
C ILE A 57 -3.53 -16.13 0.01
N THR A 58 -3.65 -15.80 1.28
CA THR A 58 -3.85 -16.74 2.37
C THR A 58 -5.15 -16.52 3.14
N GLN A 59 -5.82 -15.37 2.93
CA GLN A 59 -7.12 -15.08 3.54
C GLN A 59 -7.94 -14.14 2.66
N ILE A 60 -9.26 -14.34 2.66
CA ILE A 60 -10.28 -13.48 2.06
C ILE A 60 -11.32 -13.10 3.13
N ASP A 61 -12.03 -11.98 2.92
CA ASP A 61 -13.17 -11.52 3.73
C ASP A 61 -12.91 -11.50 5.25
N ASP A 62 -11.68 -11.15 5.67
CA ASP A 62 -11.25 -11.18 7.07
C ASP A 62 -11.47 -12.55 7.75
N GLY A 63 -11.28 -13.64 6.98
CA GLY A 63 -11.44 -15.01 7.45
C GLY A 63 -12.89 -15.49 7.60
N ARG A 64 -13.88 -14.67 7.23
CA ARG A 64 -15.30 -15.05 7.29
C ARG A 64 -15.69 -16.02 6.17
N THR A 65 -14.98 -16.00 5.07
CA THR A 65 -15.15 -16.90 3.93
C THR A 65 -13.93 -17.80 3.84
N GLU A 66 -14.16 -19.10 3.72
CA GLU A 66 -13.08 -20.06 3.49
C GLU A 66 -12.42 -19.82 2.15
N LEU A 67 -11.09 -19.85 2.13
CA LEU A 67 -10.31 -19.69 0.90
C LEU A 67 -10.34 -21.02 0.11
N THR A 68 -11.05 -21.04 -1.00
CA THR A 68 -11.20 -22.18 -1.92
C THR A 68 -11.01 -21.73 -3.36
N PRO A 69 -10.80 -22.66 -4.32
CA PRO A 69 -10.74 -22.33 -5.74
C PRO A 69 -11.98 -21.61 -6.27
N GLU A 70 -13.13 -21.82 -5.64
CA GLU A 70 -14.40 -21.21 -6.03
C GLU A 70 -14.58 -19.82 -5.39
N SER A 71 -14.38 -19.71 -4.07
CA SER A 71 -14.58 -18.47 -3.35
C SER A 71 -13.64 -17.35 -3.84
N VAL A 72 -12.38 -17.67 -4.17
CA VAL A 72 -11.41 -16.70 -4.66
C VAL A 72 -11.77 -16.11 -6.04
N ARG A 73 -12.59 -16.82 -6.85
CA ARG A 73 -13.04 -16.34 -8.16
C ARG A 73 -14.24 -15.40 -8.05
N THR A 74 -14.96 -15.44 -6.95
CA THR A 74 -16.18 -14.67 -6.73
C THR A 74 -15.98 -13.49 -5.79
N THR A 75 -14.89 -13.48 -5.00
CA THR A 75 -14.53 -12.36 -4.12
C THR A 75 -13.33 -11.59 -4.63
N TYR A 76 -13.35 -10.28 -4.40
CA TYR A 76 -12.19 -9.39 -4.61
C TYR A 76 -11.65 -8.85 -3.29
N ASN A 77 -12.20 -9.31 -2.17
CA ASN A 77 -11.80 -8.84 -0.84
C ASN A 77 -10.69 -9.72 -0.26
N PHE A 78 -9.49 -9.60 -0.83
CA PHE A 78 -8.28 -10.23 -0.29
C PHE A 78 -7.86 -9.50 0.99
N THR A 79 -7.65 -10.23 2.08
CA THR A 79 -7.40 -9.66 3.40
C THR A 79 -6.08 -10.07 4.05
N CYS A 80 -5.45 -11.15 3.58
CA CYS A 80 -4.08 -11.50 3.93
C CYS A 80 -3.36 -12.15 2.74
N SER A 81 -2.07 -11.85 2.61
CA SER A 81 -1.18 -12.51 1.67
C SER A 81 0.26 -12.56 2.18
N SER A 82 1.03 -13.53 1.68
CA SER A 82 2.49 -13.44 1.67
C SER A 82 2.90 -12.70 0.40
N SER A 83 3.47 -11.52 0.55
CA SER A 83 3.89 -10.66 -0.56
C SER A 83 4.97 -11.32 -1.42
N ALA A 84 5.08 -10.87 -2.69
CA ALA A 84 6.14 -11.32 -3.60
C ALA A 84 7.54 -11.09 -2.99
N PRO A 85 8.46 -12.05 -3.07
CA PRO A 85 9.78 -11.93 -2.46
C PRO A 85 10.55 -10.68 -2.87
N ALA A 86 10.54 -10.32 -4.15
CA ALA A 86 11.23 -9.13 -4.62
C ALA A 86 10.73 -7.85 -3.93
N LEU A 87 9.41 -7.74 -3.70
CA LEU A 87 8.82 -6.60 -3.01
C LEU A 87 9.19 -6.60 -1.53
N VAL A 88 9.14 -7.76 -0.87
CA VAL A 88 9.56 -7.88 0.55
C VAL A 88 11.01 -7.45 0.72
N PHE A 89 11.91 -7.92 -0.14
CA PHE A 89 13.32 -7.57 -0.05
C PHE A 89 13.58 -6.09 -0.35
N ALA A 90 12.88 -5.49 -1.31
CA ALA A 90 12.99 -4.05 -1.58
C ALA A 90 12.59 -3.20 -0.35
N PHE A 91 11.53 -3.62 0.37
CA PHE A 91 11.12 -2.95 1.61
C PHE A 91 12.12 -3.12 2.73
N LEU A 92 12.66 -4.33 2.92
CA LEU A 92 13.68 -4.61 3.94
C LEU A 92 14.99 -3.88 3.64
N GLU A 93 15.40 -3.79 2.38
CA GLU A 93 16.56 -3.00 1.95
C GLU A 93 16.35 -1.52 2.26
N SER A 94 15.20 -0.97 1.88
CA SER A 94 14.84 0.42 2.19
C SER A 94 14.73 0.69 3.68
N LEU A 95 14.37 -0.28 4.50
CA LEU A 95 14.26 -0.14 5.95
C LEU A 95 15.63 0.03 6.61
N GLU A 96 16.68 -0.56 6.03
CA GLU A 96 18.06 -0.51 6.57
C GLU A 96 18.16 -0.99 8.02
N ALA A 97 17.38 -2.03 8.38
CA ALA A 97 17.45 -2.60 9.72
C ALA A 97 18.81 -3.24 9.98
N ARG A 98 19.32 -3.12 11.20
CA ARG A 98 20.63 -3.59 11.63
C ARG A 98 20.51 -4.49 12.86
N PRO A 99 21.52 -5.34 13.13
CA PRO A 99 21.55 -6.11 14.37
C PRO A 99 21.40 -5.22 15.62
N GLY A 100 20.44 -5.56 16.48
CA GLY A 100 20.11 -4.82 17.69
C GLY A 100 19.13 -3.66 17.52
N ASP A 101 18.77 -3.26 16.30
CA ASP A 101 17.70 -2.28 16.08
C ASP A 101 16.37 -2.78 16.67
N LYS A 102 15.63 -1.89 17.31
CA LYS A 102 14.27 -2.14 17.77
C LYS A 102 13.28 -1.85 16.66
N VAL A 103 12.60 -2.89 16.20
CA VAL A 103 11.76 -2.83 15.00
C VAL A 103 10.29 -3.01 15.36
N LEU A 104 9.43 -2.14 14.85
CA LEU A 104 7.99 -2.32 14.84
C LEU A 104 7.55 -2.74 13.44
N GLU A 105 6.83 -3.85 13.35
CA GLU A 105 6.14 -4.26 12.12
C GLU A 105 4.64 -4.05 12.28
N ILE A 106 4.00 -3.49 11.25
CA ILE A 106 2.55 -3.29 11.17
C ILE A 106 1.98 -4.23 10.11
N GLY A 107 1.24 -5.26 10.55
CA GLY A 107 0.65 -6.29 9.71
C GLY A 107 1.50 -7.56 9.65
N THR A 108 1.37 -8.42 10.66
CA THR A 108 2.13 -9.68 10.77
C THR A 108 1.77 -10.67 9.64
N GLY A 109 0.47 -10.77 9.31
CA GLY A 109 -0.04 -11.74 8.36
C GLY A 109 0.31 -13.18 8.76
N THR A 110 1.00 -13.92 7.89
CA THR A 110 1.46 -15.28 8.19
C THR A 110 2.78 -15.34 8.97
N GLY A 111 3.47 -14.19 9.16
CA GLY A 111 4.66 -14.05 9.99
C GLY A 111 6.00 -14.11 9.24
N TRP A 112 6.03 -14.21 7.91
CA TRP A 112 7.29 -14.36 7.18
C TRP A 112 8.19 -13.14 7.31
N THR A 113 7.65 -11.94 7.16
CA THR A 113 8.43 -10.69 7.26
C THR A 113 8.89 -10.45 8.69
N ALA A 114 8.05 -10.75 9.70
CA ALA A 114 8.45 -10.73 11.11
C ALA A 114 9.66 -11.63 11.38
N ALA A 115 9.67 -12.83 10.78
CA ALA A 115 10.80 -13.77 10.91
C ALA A 115 12.09 -13.25 10.24
N LEU A 116 11.98 -12.61 9.06
CA LEU A 116 13.12 -11.98 8.37
C LEU A 116 13.69 -10.81 9.18
N LEU A 117 12.82 -9.98 9.76
CA LEU A 117 13.22 -8.89 10.65
C LEU A 117 13.91 -9.43 11.91
N ALA A 118 13.36 -10.49 12.51
CA ALA A 118 13.95 -11.15 13.69
C ALA A 118 15.32 -11.79 13.37
N GLU A 119 15.53 -12.27 12.16
CA GLU A 119 16.85 -12.77 11.73
C GLU A 119 17.91 -11.66 11.70
N VAL A 120 17.52 -10.45 11.30
CA VAL A 120 18.41 -9.29 11.20
C VAL A 120 18.61 -8.62 12.57
N ALA A 121 17.53 -8.28 13.26
CA ALA A 121 17.57 -7.43 14.44
C ALA A 121 17.72 -8.21 15.75
N GLY A 122 17.33 -9.49 15.78
CA GLY A 122 17.17 -10.31 16.98
C GLY A 122 15.70 -10.48 17.34
N ASP A 123 15.31 -11.68 17.79
CA ASP A 123 13.90 -12.00 18.06
C ASP A 123 13.27 -11.06 19.12
N GLU A 124 13.96 -10.76 20.20
CA GLU A 124 13.50 -9.89 21.28
C GLU A 124 13.42 -8.40 20.90
N ARG A 125 13.93 -8.05 19.72
CA ARG A 125 13.98 -6.67 19.22
C ARG A 125 12.85 -6.37 18.23
N VAL A 126 12.10 -7.40 17.77
CA VAL A 126 11.02 -7.25 16.81
C VAL A 126 9.67 -7.36 17.50
N PHE A 127 8.84 -6.36 17.28
CA PHE A 127 7.45 -6.25 17.73
C PHE A 127 6.57 -6.21 16.50
N SER A 128 5.64 -7.15 16.35
CA SER A 128 4.78 -7.24 15.17
C SER A 128 3.32 -7.22 15.57
N ILE A 129 2.54 -6.33 14.93
CA ILE A 129 1.12 -6.11 15.25
C ILE A 129 0.26 -6.76 14.18
N GLU A 130 -0.71 -7.57 14.63
CA GLU A 130 -1.75 -8.15 13.79
C GLU A 130 -3.14 -7.83 14.34
N VAL A 131 -4.00 -7.30 13.48
CA VAL A 131 -5.37 -6.93 13.88
C VAL A 131 -6.31 -8.12 13.95
N ASP A 132 -5.99 -9.21 13.25
CA ASP A 132 -6.78 -10.44 13.23
C ASP A 132 -6.22 -11.47 14.22
N PRO A 133 -6.96 -11.77 15.32
CA PRO A 133 -6.47 -12.71 16.32
C PRO A 133 -6.21 -14.13 15.78
N ALA A 134 -6.97 -14.57 14.75
CA ALA A 134 -6.78 -15.91 14.17
C ALA A 134 -5.52 -15.99 13.33
N LEU A 135 -5.21 -14.91 12.58
CA LEU A 135 -3.94 -14.77 11.87
C LEU A 135 -2.76 -14.68 12.84
N ALA A 136 -2.89 -13.94 13.94
CA ALA A 136 -1.84 -13.84 14.96
C ALA A 136 -1.47 -15.23 15.54
N VAL A 137 -2.48 -16.06 15.86
CA VAL A 137 -2.26 -17.46 16.30
C VAL A 137 -1.57 -18.28 15.22
N THR A 138 -1.93 -18.09 13.96
CA THR A 138 -1.30 -18.78 12.82
C THR A 138 0.16 -18.35 12.67
N ALA A 139 0.41 -17.04 12.73
CA ALA A 139 1.76 -16.48 12.67
C ALA A 139 2.66 -16.99 13.79
N GLU A 140 2.15 -17.05 15.03
CA GLU A 140 2.89 -17.57 16.19
C GLU A 140 3.35 -19.02 15.95
N LYS A 141 2.47 -19.88 15.44
CA LYS A 141 2.81 -21.27 15.11
C LYS A 141 3.86 -21.36 14.00
N ASN A 142 3.72 -20.56 12.95
CA ASN A 142 4.66 -20.53 11.83
C ASN A 142 6.04 -20.06 12.28
N LEU A 143 6.08 -18.99 13.08
CA LEU A 143 7.31 -18.43 13.65
C LEU A 143 8.01 -19.46 14.54
N ALA A 144 7.29 -20.08 15.46
CA ALA A 144 7.85 -21.12 16.33
C ALA A 144 8.40 -22.32 15.51
N ALA A 145 7.68 -22.75 14.46
CA ALA A 145 8.14 -23.81 13.57
C ALA A 145 9.41 -23.41 12.77
N ALA A 146 9.59 -22.12 12.50
CA ALA A 146 10.79 -21.56 11.86
C ALA A 146 11.91 -21.24 12.86
N GLY A 147 11.74 -21.54 14.15
CA GLY A 147 12.73 -21.27 15.21
C GLY A 147 12.87 -19.78 15.52
N ARG A 148 11.81 -18.99 15.33
CA ARG A 148 11.76 -17.55 15.61
C ARG A 148 10.70 -17.24 16.67
N SER A 149 10.91 -16.17 17.43
CA SER A 149 10.03 -15.77 18.52
C SER A 149 9.95 -14.25 18.71
N PRO A 150 9.69 -13.46 17.63
CA PRO A 150 9.42 -12.04 17.80
C PRO A 150 8.18 -11.83 18.67
N ARG A 151 8.03 -10.66 19.25
CA ARG A 151 6.88 -10.34 20.09
C ARG A 151 5.67 -10.00 19.23
N LEU A 152 4.65 -10.84 19.23
CA LEU A 152 3.39 -10.59 18.56
C LEU A 152 2.43 -9.80 19.47
N ILE A 153 1.75 -8.84 18.89
CA ILE A 153 0.74 -7.98 19.54
C ILE A 153 -0.54 -8.07 18.72
N VAL A 154 -1.64 -8.43 19.36
CA VAL A 154 -2.96 -8.41 18.72
C VAL A 154 -3.59 -7.03 18.94
N GLY A 155 -3.85 -6.28 17.86
CA GLY A 155 -4.41 -4.94 17.97
C GLY A 155 -4.45 -4.17 16.67
N ASP A 156 -4.99 -2.94 16.72
CA ASP A 156 -5.00 -2.02 15.59
C ASP A 156 -3.59 -1.44 15.37
N GLY A 157 -2.99 -1.77 14.23
CA GLY A 157 -1.67 -1.29 13.85
C GLY A 157 -1.56 0.22 13.71
N SER A 158 -2.67 0.95 13.53
CA SER A 158 -2.65 2.42 13.49
C SER A 158 -2.22 3.05 14.81
N LEU A 159 -2.37 2.34 15.92
CA LEU A 159 -1.98 2.79 17.25
C LEU A 159 -0.49 2.56 17.53
N GLY A 160 0.18 1.70 16.74
CA GLY A 160 1.53 1.25 17.04
C GLY A 160 1.61 0.45 18.34
N ALA A 161 2.74 0.55 19.03
CA ALA A 161 3.00 -0.11 20.32
C ALA A 161 3.73 0.85 21.26
N PRO A 162 3.05 1.87 21.81
CA PRO A 162 3.68 2.98 22.54
C PRO A 162 4.43 2.52 23.78
N GLU A 163 3.96 1.47 24.46
CA GLU A 163 4.61 0.90 25.65
C GLU A 163 5.95 0.21 25.34
N HIS A 164 6.22 -0.02 24.06
CA HIS A 164 7.45 -0.66 23.59
C HIS A 164 8.36 0.30 22.82
N GLY A 165 7.95 1.54 22.55
CA GLY A 165 8.79 2.57 21.90
C GLY A 165 9.95 3.06 22.76
N PRO A 166 10.82 3.95 22.27
CA PRO A 166 10.90 4.30 20.88
C PRO A 166 11.51 3.18 20.01
N PHE A 167 11.14 3.18 18.72
CA PHE A 167 11.65 2.23 17.74
C PHE A 167 12.75 2.87 16.88
N ASP A 168 13.70 2.05 16.42
CA ASP A 168 14.71 2.44 15.44
C ASP A 168 14.14 2.39 14.02
N ARG A 169 13.27 1.39 13.77
CA ARG A 169 12.67 1.11 12.46
C ARG A 169 11.18 0.79 12.60
N VAL A 170 10.39 1.28 11.66
CA VAL A 170 8.98 0.90 11.50
C VAL A 170 8.78 0.35 10.09
N HIS A 171 8.37 -0.90 10.01
CA HIS A 171 8.10 -1.61 8.76
C HIS A 171 6.60 -1.85 8.61
N VAL A 172 5.99 -1.29 7.56
CA VAL A 172 4.55 -1.39 7.34
C VAL A 172 4.26 -2.30 6.15
N THR A 173 3.48 -3.34 6.38
CA THR A 173 3.11 -4.36 5.37
C THR A 173 1.66 -4.26 4.92
N CYS A 174 1.00 -3.15 5.24
CA CYS A 174 -0.35 -2.82 4.78
C CYS A 174 -0.38 -1.42 4.17
N GLY A 175 -1.26 -1.22 3.18
CA GLY A 175 -1.40 0.05 2.50
C GLY A 175 -2.03 1.12 3.38
N VAL A 176 -1.55 2.35 3.29
CA VAL A 176 -2.13 3.51 3.96
C VAL A 176 -2.31 4.67 3.00
N GLN A 177 -3.34 5.48 3.23
CA GLN A 177 -3.53 6.79 2.59
C GLN A 177 -3.14 7.91 3.55
N ASN A 178 -3.59 7.80 4.80
CA ASN A 178 -3.23 8.71 5.87
C ASN A 178 -2.25 7.99 6.80
N ILE A 179 -1.04 8.52 6.93
CA ILE A 179 0.00 7.92 7.77
C ILE A 179 -0.31 8.26 9.22
N PRO A 180 -0.53 7.26 10.10
CA PRO A 180 -0.79 7.52 11.51
C PRO A 180 0.42 8.22 12.16
N TYR A 181 0.22 9.39 12.73
CA TYR A 181 1.30 10.12 13.41
C TYR A 181 1.86 9.36 14.62
N THR A 182 1.11 8.43 15.17
CA THR A 182 1.56 7.51 16.22
C THR A 182 2.84 6.75 15.86
N TRP A 183 3.05 6.43 14.58
CA TRP A 183 4.25 5.75 14.12
C TRP A 183 5.47 6.68 14.18
N ILE A 184 5.29 7.96 13.85
CA ILE A 184 6.34 8.98 13.95
C ILE A 184 6.69 9.23 15.41
N ALA A 185 5.69 9.46 16.25
CA ALA A 185 5.85 9.72 17.68
C ALA A 185 6.52 8.56 18.45
N GLN A 186 6.39 7.34 17.96
CA GLN A 186 7.00 6.15 18.55
C GLN A 186 8.34 5.78 17.92
N THR A 187 8.83 6.52 16.95
CA THR A 187 10.12 6.32 16.30
C THR A 187 11.10 7.38 16.78
N ARG A 188 12.32 6.98 17.13
CA ARG A 188 13.33 7.94 17.58
C ARG A 188 13.77 8.89 16.46
N PRO A 189 14.29 10.07 16.76
CA PRO A 189 14.98 10.89 15.77
C PRO A 189 16.08 10.11 15.04
N GLY A 190 16.16 10.27 13.72
CA GLY A 190 17.01 9.47 12.84
C GLY A 190 16.52 8.05 12.58
N GLY A 191 15.41 7.64 13.20
CA GLY A 191 14.75 6.37 12.91
C GLY A 191 14.07 6.40 11.54
N ARG A 192 13.79 5.19 10.98
CA ARG A 192 13.28 5.06 9.62
C ARG A 192 11.95 4.33 9.57
N ILE A 193 11.03 4.84 8.77
CA ILE A 193 9.70 4.28 8.54
C ILE A 193 9.58 3.95 7.06
N VAL A 194 9.29 2.69 6.73
CA VAL A 194 9.05 2.25 5.35
C VAL A 194 7.64 1.72 5.24
N LEU A 195 6.86 2.28 4.30
CA LEU A 195 5.45 2.00 4.18
C LEU A 195 4.96 2.07 2.73
N PRO A 196 3.89 1.32 2.36
CA PRO A 196 3.21 1.48 1.08
C PRO A 196 2.19 2.63 1.17
N TRP A 197 2.50 3.76 0.51
CA TRP A 197 1.57 4.88 0.42
C TRP A 197 0.65 4.73 -0.80
N MET A 198 -0.61 4.42 -0.51
CA MET A 198 -1.54 3.98 -1.54
C MET A 198 -2.18 5.13 -2.33
N ALA A 199 -1.98 6.38 -1.93
CA ALA A 199 -2.40 7.53 -2.74
C ALA A 199 -1.69 7.56 -4.11
N VAL A 200 -0.45 7.08 -4.17
CA VAL A 200 0.36 7.02 -5.40
C VAL A 200 0.82 5.62 -5.78
N TYR A 201 0.46 4.58 -5.00
CA TYR A 201 0.91 3.19 -5.18
C TYR A 201 2.43 3.07 -5.16
N ARG A 202 3.07 3.71 -4.17
CA ARG A 202 4.53 3.73 -4.02
C ARG A 202 4.96 3.39 -2.60
N MET A 203 6.12 2.77 -2.50
CA MET A 203 6.85 2.69 -1.26
C MET A 203 7.34 4.08 -0.88
N ALA A 204 7.05 4.52 0.34
CA ALA A 204 7.63 5.72 0.94
C ALA A 204 8.63 5.30 2.01
N ALA A 205 9.82 5.90 2.00
CA ALA A 205 10.84 5.71 3.01
C ALA A 205 11.11 7.04 3.70
N LEU A 206 10.65 7.16 4.95
CA LEU A 206 10.68 8.40 5.73
C LEU A 206 11.73 8.30 6.83
N THR A 207 12.42 9.39 7.09
CA THR A 207 13.32 9.54 8.25
C THR A 207 12.68 10.51 9.24
N VAL A 208 12.67 10.14 10.51
CA VAL A 208 12.13 10.96 11.59
C VAL A 208 13.15 12.02 11.98
N GLY A 209 12.72 13.28 12.00
CA GLY A 209 13.50 14.44 12.43
C GLY A 209 13.47 14.64 13.94
N GLU A 210 14.34 15.51 14.44
CA GLU A 210 14.36 15.95 15.84
C GLU A 210 13.16 16.84 16.20
N ASP A 211 12.55 17.44 15.21
CA ASP A 211 11.34 18.26 15.31
C ASP A 211 10.03 17.47 15.42
N GLY A 212 10.12 16.12 15.41
CA GLY A 212 8.96 15.25 15.45
C GLY A 212 8.23 15.12 14.11
N THR A 213 8.83 15.53 13.00
CA THR A 213 8.32 15.26 11.66
C THR A 213 8.97 14.02 11.06
N ALA A 214 8.39 13.46 10.01
CA ALA A 214 9.03 12.41 9.23
C ALA A 214 8.95 12.78 7.75
N SER A 215 10.08 12.78 7.06
CA SER A 215 10.16 13.19 5.66
C SER A 215 10.97 12.20 4.82
N GLY A 216 10.59 12.06 3.55
CA GLY A 216 11.31 11.19 2.64
C GLY A 216 10.70 11.13 1.25
N ARG A 217 11.28 10.25 0.41
CA ARG A 217 10.93 10.13 -1.01
C ARG A 217 10.18 8.86 -1.31
N PHE A 218 9.61 8.84 -2.50
CA PHE A 218 8.96 7.66 -3.07
C PHE A 218 9.98 6.79 -3.81
N HIS A 219 9.76 5.48 -3.74
CA HIS A 219 10.58 4.46 -4.36
C HIS A 219 9.73 3.57 -5.29
N ASP A 220 9.98 2.27 -5.28
CA ASP A 220 9.35 1.28 -6.15
C ASP A 220 7.82 1.30 -6.09
N SER A 221 7.20 0.88 -7.18
CA SER A 221 5.76 0.70 -7.21
C SER A 221 5.33 -0.47 -6.33
N CYS A 222 4.28 -0.28 -5.57
CA CYS A 222 3.72 -1.31 -4.71
C CYS A 222 2.20 -1.18 -4.62
N ALA A 223 1.55 -2.31 -4.34
CA ALA A 223 0.14 -2.36 -4.01
C ALA A 223 -0.06 -3.32 -2.85
N PHE A 224 -0.70 -2.85 -1.80
CA PHE A 224 -0.97 -3.61 -0.57
C PHE A 224 -2.44 -3.52 -0.20
N MET A 225 -2.92 -4.54 0.50
CA MET A 225 -4.21 -4.48 1.18
C MET A 225 -4.18 -3.35 2.23
N MET A 226 -5.25 -2.56 2.27
CA MET A 226 -5.32 -1.41 3.17
C MET A 226 -5.30 -1.81 4.64
N LEU A 227 -4.65 -0.99 5.46
CA LEU A 227 -4.79 -1.01 6.91
C LEU A 227 -6.29 -1.06 7.25
N ARG A 228 -6.69 -1.98 8.15
CA ARG A 228 -8.12 -2.28 8.36
C ARG A 228 -8.93 -1.06 8.78
N SER A 229 -8.37 -0.19 9.62
CA SER A 229 -8.99 1.09 10.03
C SER A 229 -9.09 2.13 8.88
N GLN A 230 -8.41 1.91 7.75
CA GLN A 230 -8.50 2.77 6.56
C GLN A 230 -9.19 2.10 5.37
N ARG A 231 -9.75 0.92 5.55
CA ARG A 231 -10.62 0.31 4.56
C ARG A 231 -11.93 1.09 4.53
N ARG A 232 -12.24 1.64 3.35
CA ARG A 232 -13.56 2.26 3.16
C ARG A 232 -14.61 1.18 3.01
N LEU A 233 -15.77 1.41 3.58
CA LEU A 233 -16.99 0.65 3.25
C LEU A 233 -17.31 0.89 1.76
N PRO A 234 -17.89 -0.10 1.03
CA PRO A 234 -18.30 0.10 -0.35
C PRO A 234 -19.24 1.31 -0.44
N ASP A 235 -19.04 2.15 -1.40
CA ASP A 235 -19.80 3.30 -1.97
C ASP A 235 -21.12 3.81 -1.29
N SER A 236 -21.31 3.55 -0.02
CA SER A 236 -22.54 3.93 0.70
C SER A 236 -22.56 5.37 1.21
N GLU A 237 -21.51 6.18 0.95
CA GLU A 237 -21.37 7.50 1.55
C GLU A 237 -21.73 8.68 0.65
N VAL A 238 -22.03 8.45 -0.62
CA VAL A 238 -22.55 9.54 -1.46
C VAL A 238 -24.07 9.59 -1.31
N PRO A 239 -24.66 10.66 -0.74
CA PRO A 239 -26.10 10.74 -0.58
C PRO A 239 -26.80 10.53 -1.93
N PRO A 240 -27.74 9.58 -2.05
CA PRO A 240 -28.46 9.34 -3.31
C PRO A 240 -29.39 10.48 -3.72
N GLU A 241 -29.62 11.46 -2.85
CA GLU A 241 -30.63 12.50 -2.97
C GLU A 241 -30.14 13.81 -3.62
N ALA A 242 -28.82 13.95 -3.86
CA ALA A 242 -28.31 15.12 -4.58
C ALA A 242 -28.46 14.91 -6.10
N GLU A 243 -29.11 15.83 -6.79
CA GLU A 243 -29.18 15.83 -8.25
C GLU A 243 -27.77 15.98 -8.84
N ASP A 244 -27.44 15.15 -9.84
CA ASP A 244 -26.21 15.28 -10.60
C ASP A 244 -26.33 16.50 -11.52
N GLU A 245 -25.35 17.40 -11.47
CA GLU A 245 -25.22 18.47 -12.44
C GLU A 245 -24.38 17.96 -13.63
N GLU A 246 -24.99 17.98 -14.83
CA GLU A 246 -24.31 17.59 -16.06
C GLU A 246 -23.67 18.81 -16.73
N SER A 247 -22.42 18.65 -17.15
CA SER A 247 -21.70 19.65 -17.92
C SER A 247 -20.81 18.97 -18.98
N GLY A 248 -20.34 19.75 -19.95
CA GLY A 248 -19.33 19.34 -20.92
C GLY A 248 -17.96 19.87 -20.53
N THR A 249 -16.92 19.16 -20.92
CA THR A 249 -15.54 19.62 -20.79
C THR A 249 -14.73 19.35 -22.06
N THR A 250 -13.75 20.18 -22.35
CA THR A 250 -12.76 19.98 -23.41
C THR A 250 -11.50 19.28 -22.92
N ALA A 251 -11.31 19.16 -21.59
CA ALA A 251 -10.17 18.47 -21.02
C ALA A 251 -10.24 16.96 -21.29
N ASP A 252 -9.14 16.37 -21.73
CA ASP A 252 -9.05 14.92 -21.93
C ASP A 252 -9.00 14.19 -20.59
N PRO A 253 -10.00 13.38 -20.25
CA PRO A 253 -10.03 12.70 -18.95
C PRO A 253 -8.91 11.66 -18.78
N ARG A 254 -8.30 11.19 -19.86
CA ARG A 254 -7.12 10.31 -19.78
C ARG A 254 -5.91 11.05 -19.25
N ALA A 255 -5.75 12.31 -19.67
CA ALA A 255 -4.68 13.16 -19.18
C ALA A 255 -4.92 13.57 -17.72
N VAL A 256 -6.12 14.03 -17.39
CA VAL A 256 -6.50 14.56 -16.07
C VAL A 256 -6.51 13.49 -14.98
N ALA A 257 -6.94 12.25 -15.28
CA ALA A 257 -7.00 11.18 -14.27
C ALA A 257 -5.63 10.65 -13.81
N GLY A 258 -4.53 11.12 -14.38
CA GLY A 258 -3.18 10.88 -13.87
C GLY A 258 -2.65 9.47 -14.08
N ASN A 259 -2.08 9.19 -15.24
CA ASN A 259 -1.53 7.87 -15.57
C ASN A 259 -0.04 7.74 -15.24
N SER A 260 0.73 8.83 -15.24
CA SER A 260 2.13 8.80 -14.84
C SER A 260 2.28 8.85 -13.31
N PRO A 261 3.33 8.22 -12.76
CA PRO A 261 3.59 8.28 -11.31
C PRO A 261 3.80 9.70 -10.76
N GLY A 262 4.50 10.56 -11.50
CA GLY A 262 4.71 11.96 -11.11
C GLY A 262 3.42 12.76 -11.07
N HIS A 263 2.56 12.59 -12.09
CA HIS A 263 1.24 13.21 -12.10
C HIS A 263 0.37 12.76 -10.91
N ARG A 264 0.36 11.46 -10.59
CA ARG A 264 -0.37 10.95 -9.41
C ARG A 264 0.14 11.55 -8.10
N ALA A 265 1.46 11.73 -7.98
CA ALA A 265 2.04 12.36 -6.79
C ALA A 265 1.60 13.84 -6.69
N TYR A 266 1.59 14.54 -7.83
CA TYR A 266 1.09 15.91 -7.88
C TYR A 266 -0.38 15.99 -7.47
N LEU A 267 -1.25 15.19 -8.08
CA LEU A 267 -2.67 15.15 -7.74
C LEU A 267 -2.90 14.79 -6.26
N ALA A 268 -2.15 13.83 -5.72
CA ALA A 268 -2.28 13.45 -4.32
C ALA A 268 -1.89 14.57 -3.34
N GLY A 269 -0.97 15.45 -3.73
CA GLY A 269 -0.57 16.61 -2.95
C GLY A 269 -1.51 17.81 -3.14
N ALA A 270 -1.87 18.12 -4.38
CA ALA A 270 -2.73 19.25 -4.71
C ALA A 270 -4.22 19.01 -4.35
N LEU A 271 -4.64 17.76 -4.29
CA LEU A 271 -6.02 17.34 -4.03
C LEU A 271 -6.09 16.32 -2.88
N PRO A 272 -5.66 16.68 -1.67
CA PRO A 272 -5.62 15.74 -0.55
C PRO A 272 -7.02 15.18 -0.25
N GLY A 273 -7.09 13.87 0.00
CA GLY A 273 -8.33 13.17 0.30
C GLY A 273 -9.19 12.81 -0.91
N ILE A 274 -8.90 13.32 -2.11
CA ILE A 274 -9.62 12.94 -3.32
C ILE A 274 -9.06 11.60 -3.84
N ARG A 275 -9.96 10.68 -4.14
CA ARG A 275 -9.65 9.46 -4.87
C ARG A 275 -10.01 9.66 -6.33
N ILE A 276 -9.04 9.38 -7.20
CA ILE A 276 -9.21 9.44 -8.66
C ILE A 276 -8.96 8.04 -9.21
N THR A 277 -9.93 7.52 -9.97
CA THR A 277 -9.80 6.27 -10.71
C THR A 277 -10.21 6.49 -12.16
N GLY A 278 -9.44 5.96 -13.09
CA GLY A 278 -9.75 6.05 -14.51
C GLY A 278 -9.46 4.73 -15.21
N HIS A 279 -10.31 4.35 -16.14
CA HIS A 279 -10.10 3.15 -16.94
C HIS A 279 -10.70 3.30 -18.35
N GLU A 280 -10.05 2.70 -19.31
CA GLU A 280 -10.55 2.59 -20.67
C GLU A 280 -11.29 1.26 -20.85
N LYS A 281 -12.48 1.34 -21.42
CA LYS A 281 -13.27 0.16 -21.77
C LYS A 281 -12.85 -0.40 -23.11
N LYS A 282 -13.22 -1.66 -23.37
CA LYS A 282 -12.93 -2.36 -24.63
C LYS A 282 -13.53 -1.69 -25.87
N ASP A 283 -14.58 -0.90 -25.71
CA ASP A 283 -15.26 -0.14 -26.76
C ASP A 283 -14.62 1.24 -27.03
N GLY A 284 -13.50 1.57 -26.38
CA GLY A 284 -12.81 2.85 -26.50
C GLY A 284 -13.38 3.96 -25.62
N THR A 285 -14.46 3.71 -24.88
CA THR A 285 -14.99 4.65 -23.90
C THR A 285 -14.04 4.74 -22.70
N TYR A 286 -13.69 5.96 -22.29
CA TYR A 286 -12.95 6.18 -21.05
C TYR A 286 -13.89 6.66 -19.94
N ARG A 287 -13.69 6.13 -18.73
CA ARG A 287 -14.39 6.59 -17.53
C ARG A 287 -13.42 6.97 -16.45
N ALA A 288 -13.66 8.14 -15.81
CA ALA A 288 -13.02 8.51 -14.57
C ALA A 288 -14.06 8.73 -13.47
N ILE A 289 -13.69 8.40 -12.25
CA ILE A 289 -14.49 8.64 -11.04
C ILE A 289 -13.59 9.35 -10.05
N LEU A 290 -14.08 10.47 -9.52
CA LEU A 290 -13.43 11.25 -8.47
C LEU A 290 -14.38 11.33 -7.28
N HIS A 291 -13.85 11.15 -6.07
CA HIS A 291 -14.65 11.34 -4.87
C HIS A 291 -13.78 11.63 -3.64
N ASP A 292 -14.33 12.41 -2.69
CA ASP A 292 -13.71 12.71 -1.40
C ASP A 292 -14.55 12.25 -0.19
N GLY A 293 -15.65 11.53 -0.44
CA GLY A 293 -16.62 11.10 0.57
C GLY A 293 -17.85 12.01 0.68
N HIS A 294 -17.76 13.28 0.25
CA HIS A 294 -18.85 14.26 0.28
C HIS A 294 -19.24 14.76 -1.10
N SER A 295 -18.31 14.75 -2.03
CA SER A 295 -18.48 15.15 -3.42
C SER A 295 -18.11 13.98 -4.32
N HIS A 296 -18.74 13.92 -5.47
CA HIS A 296 -18.52 12.88 -6.47
C HIS A 296 -18.55 13.49 -7.87
N ALA A 297 -17.61 13.08 -8.71
CA ALA A 297 -17.62 13.38 -10.13
C ALA A 297 -17.47 12.09 -10.95
N ARG A 298 -18.33 11.93 -11.95
CA ARG A 298 -18.22 10.89 -12.98
C ARG A 298 -17.94 11.55 -14.31
N VAL A 299 -16.89 11.12 -14.98
CA VAL A 299 -16.50 11.65 -16.27
C VAL A 299 -16.51 10.51 -17.28
N GLN A 300 -17.19 10.72 -18.40
CA GLN A 300 -17.25 9.75 -19.47
C GLN A 300 -16.90 10.39 -20.81
N HIS A 301 -15.95 9.78 -21.52
CA HIS A 301 -15.56 10.17 -22.88
C HIS A 301 -15.88 9.02 -23.84
N ASP A 302 -16.65 9.31 -24.90
CA ASP A 302 -17.13 8.33 -25.87
C ASP A 302 -16.36 8.33 -27.21
N GLY A 303 -15.23 9.08 -27.27
CA GLY A 303 -14.43 9.29 -28.46
C GLY A 303 -14.78 10.60 -29.22
N TYR A 304 -15.89 11.25 -28.89
CA TYR A 304 -16.35 12.48 -29.52
C TYR A 304 -16.54 13.61 -28.52
N ARG A 305 -17.12 13.32 -27.40
CA ARG A 305 -17.42 14.29 -26.34
C ARG A 305 -17.10 13.74 -24.95
N THR A 306 -16.85 14.65 -24.03
CA THR A 306 -16.70 14.34 -22.63
C THR A 306 -17.87 14.95 -21.84
N ILE A 307 -18.57 14.10 -21.09
CA ILE A 307 -19.64 14.47 -20.20
C ILE A 307 -19.13 14.33 -18.77
N VAL A 308 -19.43 15.31 -17.94
CA VAL A 308 -19.11 15.37 -16.52
C VAL A 308 -20.41 15.46 -15.74
N GLU A 309 -20.66 14.50 -14.90
CA GLU A 309 -21.73 14.47 -13.92
C GLU A 309 -21.15 14.68 -12.54
N GLN A 310 -21.54 15.71 -11.82
CA GLN A 310 -20.99 16.02 -10.50
C GLN A 310 -22.09 16.33 -9.49
N ARG A 311 -21.81 15.98 -8.24
CA ARG A 311 -22.65 16.31 -7.08
C ARG A 311 -21.83 16.56 -5.83
N GLY A 312 -22.37 17.30 -4.89
CA GLY A 312 -21.73 17.67 -3.63
C GLY A 312 -21.16 19.09 -3.64
N PRO A 313 -20.54 19.51 -2.53
CA PRO A 313 -20.10 20.90 -2.34
C PRO A 313 -18.87 21.29 -3.17
N ARG A 314 -18.06 20.32 -3.61
CA ARG A 314 -16.85 20.56 -4.41
C ARG A 314 -17.07 20.19 -5.87
N ARG A 315 -16.38 20.90 -6.76
CA ARG A 315 -16.31 20.64 -8.18
C ARG A 315 -15.03 19.84 -8.49
N LEU A 316 -15.06 18.56 -8.15
CA LEU A 316 -13.87 17.70 -8.16
C LEU A 316 -13.23 17.59 -9.55
N TRP A 317 -14.03 17.68 -10.63
CA TRP A 317 -13.48 17.61 -11.97
C TRP A 317 -12.71 18.88 -12.34
N GLU A 318 -13.25 20.06 -12.07
CA GLU A 318 -12.60 21.33 -12.33
C GLU A 318 -11.33 21.48 -11.50
N GLU A 319 -11.38 21.06 -10.24
CA GLU A 319 -10.18 21.02 -9.37
C GLU A 319 -9.10 20.09 -9.94
N ALA A 320 -9.49 18.89 -10.44
CA ALA A 320 -8.55 17.96 -11.06
C ALA A 320 -7.96 18.48 -12.37
N VAL A 321 -8.76 19.18 -13.19
CA VAL A 321 -8.28 19.85 -14.41
C VAL A 321 -7.26 20.92 -14.05
N SER A 322 -7.58 21.81 -13.09
CA SER A 322 -6.66 22.84 -12.63
C SER A 322 -5.35 22.28 -12.07
N ALA A 323 -5.44 21.23 -11.28
CA ALA A 323 -4.24 20.55 -10.75
C ALA A 323 -3.40 19.91 -11.88
N HIS A 324 -4.04 19.32 -12.88
CA HIS A 324 -3.36 18.79 -14.06
C HIS A 324 -2.63 19.90 -14.86
N GLU A 325 -3.31 21.02 -15.12
CA GLU A 325 -2.73 22.17 -15.84
C GLU A 325 -1.52 22.72 -15.08
N ASN A 326 -1.63 22.90 -13.77
CA ASN A 326 -0.52 23.33 -12.92
C ASN A 326 0.67 22.37 -12.96
N TRP A 327 0.43 21.05 -12.99
CA TRP A 327 1.50 20.05 -13.14
C TRP A 327 2.20 20.17 -14.51
N VAL A 328 1.45 20.39 -15.58
CA VAL A 328 2.00 20.61 -16.93
C VAL A 328 2.83 21.88 -16.96
N ASP A 329 2.32 22.99 -16.40
CA ASP A 329 3.02 24.28 -16.37
C ASP A 329 4.33 24.22 -15.57
N GLN A 330 4.43 23.33 -14.59
CA GLN A 330 5.66 23.04 -13.85
C GLN A 330 6.62 22.11 -14.61
N GLY A 331 6.34 21.79 -15.86
CA GLY A 331 7.19 20.95 -16.71
C GLY A 331 6.98 19.45 -16.50
N SER A 332 5.81 19.04 -16.02
CA SER A 332 5.43 17.63 -15.83
C SER A 332 6.45 16.82 -15.00
N PRO A 333 6.75 17.23 -13.77
CA PRO A 333 7.80 16.61 -12.96
C PRO A 333 7.54 15.11 -12.73
N GLU A 334 8.62 14.32 -12.81
CA GLU A 334 8.60 12.87 -12.57
C GLU A 334 8.61 12.54 -11.05
N ILE A 335 8.29 11.28 -10.72
CA ILE A 335 8.06 10.81 -9.35
C ILE A 335 9.26 10.99 -8.42
N ASP A 336 10.48 10.90 -8.94
CA ASP A 336 11.75 11.04 -8.20
C ASP A 336 11.98 12.45 -7.64
N ARG A 337 11.26 13.46 -8.15
CA ARG A 337 11.27 14.83 -7.64
C ARG A 337 10.32 15.03 -6.46
N PHE A 338 9.37 14.12 -6.25
CA PHE A 338 8.40 14.24 -5.18
C PHE A 338 8.83 13.52 -3.90
N GLY A 339 8.29 14.01 -2.79
CA GLY A 339 8.38 13.34 -1.51
C GLY A 339 7.20 13.67 -0.62
N LEU A 340 7.24 13.14 0.58
CA LEU A 340 6.16 13.20 1.55
C LEU A 340 6.72 13.62 2.90
N THR A 341 6.04 14.52 3.58
CA THR A 341 6.30 14.86 5.00
C THR A 341 5.04 14.61 5.82
N VAL A 342 5.24 14.04 7.00
CA VAL A 342 4.21 13.78 8.00
C VAL A 342 4.53 14.60 9.25
N THR A 343 3.55 15.36 9.71
CA THR A 343 3.60 16.17 10.94
C THR A 343 2.45 15.77 11.88
N HIS A 344 2.39 16.34 13.07
CA HIS A 344 1.25 16.11 13.98
C HIS A 344 -0.05 16.74 13.48
N GLU A 345 0.00 17.69 12.54
CA GLU A 345 -1.15 18.34 11.93
C GLU A 345 -1.67 17.58 10.71
N GLY A 346 -0.83 16.71 10.12
CA GLY A 346 -1.19 15.94 8.92
C GLY A 346 0.01 15.59 8.06
N GLN A 347 -0.23 15.36 6.79
CA GLN A 347 0.79 15.00 5.82
C GLN A 347 0.65 15.86 4.56
N TYR A 348 1.77 16.14 3.90
CA TYR A 348 1.78 16.87 2.63
C TYR A 348 2.84 16.33 1.68
N VAL A 349 2.55 16.44 0.39
CA VAL A 349 3.49 16.13 -0.69
C VAL A 349 4.26 17.40 -1.06
N TRP A 350 5.51 17.26 -1.39
CA TRP A 350 6.38 18.33 -1.81
C TRP A 350 7.10 17.99 -3.11
N LEU A 351 7.54 19.04 -3.82
CA LEU A 351 8.34 18.94 -5.04
C LEU A 351 9.77 19.40 -4.76
N ASP A 352 10.75 18.58 -5.07
CA ASP A 352 12.19 18.74 -4.89
C ASP A 352 12.67 18.76 -3.44
N SER A 353 11.98 19.44 -2.54
CA SER A 353 12.40 19.69 -1.15
C SER A 353 11.18 19.80 -0.21
N PRO A 354 11.28 19.36 1.06
CA PRO A 354 10.22 19.50 2.06
C PRO A 354 9.79 20.96 2.30
N GLU A 355 10.64 21.93 2.02
CA GLU A 355 10.35 23.37 2.13
C GLU A 355 9.50 23.90 0.97
N ASN A 356 9.23 23.05 -0.05
CA ASN A 356 8.41 23.39 -1.20
C ASN A 356 7.17 22.47 -1.27
N PRO A 357 6.23 22.58 -0.31
CA PRO A 357 4.99 21.80 -0.32
C PRO A 357 4.13 22.18 -1.52
N LEU A 358 3.40 21.20 -2.05
CA LEU A 358 2.38 21.47 -3.06
C LEU A 358 1.22 22.25 -2.42
N GLU A 359 0.78 23.29 -3.09
CA GLU A 359 -0.41 24.04 -2.68
C GLU A 359 -1.68 23.23 -3.00
N GLU A 360 -2.62 23.23 -2.06
CA GLU A 360 -3.93 22.63 -2.29
C GLU A 360 -4.70 23.43 -3.34
N THR A 361 -5.18 22.74 -4.38
CA THR A 361 -6.09 23.32 -5.37
C THR A 361 -7.49 23.37 -4.75
N ARG A 362 -8.09 24.55 -4.70
CA ARG A 362 -9.44 24.82 -4.17
C ARG A 362 -10.35 25.36 -5.26
#